data_e56011e015e0295a0e87a9dea05ebafe
#
_entry.id   e56011e015e0295a0e87a9dea05ebafe
#
_cell.length_a   1.000
_cell.length_b   1.000
_cell.length_c   1.000
_cell.angle_alpha   90.00
_cell.angle_beta   90.00
_cell.angle_gamma   90.00
#
_symmetry.space_group_name_H-M   'P 1'
#
loop_
_entity.id
_entity.type
_entity.pdbx_description
1 polymer ?
#
loop_
_entity_poly.entity_id
_entity_poly.type
_entity_poly.pdbx_seq_one_letter_code
_entity_poly.pdbx_strand_id
1 'polypeptide(L)'
;MWSNSNGDQLKYLFSNLSKLDLSKDAADLMNISLLTNAHFPQINITKEEFLSIRSDWLIKNKNLDLVEDYLTKNKVINLHPELSKYLINYYLSESNIIKACQIFRENNKPVKDEYLSMFNIYCLINDGKNEEAQLIFDLKKELGFKNDYFEKKINFLFGYNDQVDNTVSENNILEFHLAHRTNPDFFLNPIKVQIS
;
A
#
# COMPACT_ATOMS: atom_id res chain seq x y z
N MET A 1 -7.71 26.38 -2.49
CA MET A 1 -6.31 26.67 -2.87
C MET A 1 -6.07 26.22 -4.32
N TRP A 2 -6.38 24.98 -4.69
CA TRP A 2 -6.04 24.43 -6.01
C TRP A 2 -7.09 24.60 -7.12
N SER A 3 -8.33 24.97 -6.79
CA SER A 3 -9.48 24.98 -7.73
C SER A 3 -9.25 25.75 -9.05
N ASN A 4 -8.48 26.81 -9.00
CA ASN A 4 -8.19 27.66 -10.17
C ASN A 4 -6.80 27.41 -10.77
N SER A 5 -6.09 26.38 -10.30
CA SER A 5 -4.76 26.06 -10.80
C SER A 5 -4.86 25.29 -12.13
N ASN A 6 -3.97 25.60 -13.06
CA ASN A 6 -3.84 24.86 -14.30
C ASN A 6 -2.98 23.61 -14.09
N GLY A 7 -3.50 22.46 -14.49
CA GLY A 7 -2.85 21.16 -14.29
C GLY A 7 -1.53 21.01 -15.02
N ASP A 8 -1.40 21.55 -16.22
CA ASP A 8 -0.13 21.49 -16.98
C ASP A 8 0.98 22.25 -16.25
N GLN A 9 0.64 23.40 -15.66
CA GLN A 9 1.57 24.17 -14.85
C GLN A 9 1.93 23.42 -13.55
N LEU A 10 0.95 22.78 -12.91
CA LEU A 10 1.19 21.99 -11.72
C LEU A 10 2.09 20.79 -12.01
N LYS A 11 1.82 20.02 -13.06
CA LYS A 11 2.67 18.89 -13.50
C LYS A 11 4.11 19.34 -13.75
N TYR A 12 4.29 20.45 -14.45
CA TYR A 12 5.61 21.03 -14.71
C TYR A 12 6.33 21.45 -13.43
N LEU A 13 5.65 22.19 -12.54
CA LEU A 13 6.22 22.65 -11.28
C LEU A 13 6.62 21.48 -10.37
N PHE A 14 5.75 20.49 -10.18
CA PHE A 14 6.04 19.33 -9.36
C PHE A 14 7.13 18.45 -9.93
N SER A 15 7.19 18.29 -11.26
CA SER A 15 8.29 17.60 -11.94
C SER A 15 9.64 18.27 -11.68
N ASN A 16 9.69 19.59 -11.60
CA ASN A 16 10.93 20.33 -11.29
C ASN A 16 11.25 20.28 -9.80
N LEU A 17 10.26 20.51 -8.91
CA LEU A 17 10.43 20.41 -7.47
C LEU A 17 10.89 19.03 -7.03
N SER A 18 10.44 17.98 -7.73
CA SER A 18 10.89 16.61 -7.45
C SER A 18 12.38 16.35 -7.70
N LYS A 19 13.07 17.23 -8.42
CA LYS A 19 14.52 17.13 -8.68
C LYS A 19 15.38 17.91 -7.70
N LEU A 20 14.75 18.73 -6.85
CA LEU A 20 15.44 19.58 -5.91
C LEU A 20 15.49 18.96 -4.51
N ASP A 21 16.58 19.20 -3.81
CA ASP A 21 16.67 18.96 -2.38
C ASP A 21 16.21 20.23 -1.65
N LEU A 22 14.96 20.19 -1.19
CA LEU A 22 14.38 21.32 -0.47
C LEU A 22 14.89 21.37 0.96
N SER A 23 15.01 22.60 1.50
CA SER A 23 15.19 22.76 2.94
C SER A 23 14.00 22.17 3.70
N LYS A 24 14.20 21.83 4.97
CA LYS A 24 13.13 21.30 5.82
C LYS A 24 11.90 22.20 5.84
N ASP A 25 12.09 23.50 6.01
CA ASP A 25 10.99 24.47 6.08
C ASP A 25 10.21 24.55 4.76
N ALA A 26 10.91 24.46 3.62
CA ALA A 26 10.27 24.43 2.31
C ALA A 26 9.47 23.12 2.08
N ALA A 27 10.02 21.98 2.52
CA ALA A 27 9.33 20.71 2.47
C ALA A 27 8.07 20.70 3.37
N ASP A 28 8.15 21.29 4.56
CA ASP A 28 7.03 21.41 5.49
C ASP A 28 5.90 22.30 4.92
N LEU A 29 6.25 23.41 4.28
CA LEU A 29 5.27 24.25 3.57
C LEU A 29 4.58 23.48 2.43
N MET A 30 5.33 22.68 1.68
CA MET A 30 4.77 21.83 0.63
C MET A 30 3.85 20.74 1.20
N ASN A 31 4.23 20.12 2.30
CA ASN A 31 3.39 19.14 3.00
C ASN A 31 2.07 19.77 3.42
N ILE A 32 2.09 20.94 4.05
CA ILE A 32 0.88 21.66 4.43
C ILE A 32 0.01 21.95 3.20
N SER A 33 0.61 22.44 2.12
CA SER A 33 -0.10 22.80 0.89
C SER A 33 -0.76 21.60 0.23
N LEU A 34 -0.09 20.46 0.17
CA LEU A 34 -0.59 19.25 -0.48
C LEU A 34 -1.59 18.46 0.36
N LEU A 35 -1.39 18.44 1.68
CA LEU A 35 -2.23 17.64 2.60
C LEU A 35 -3.46 18.41 3.10
N THR A 36 -3.53 19.71 2.87
CA THR A 36 -4.71 20.49 3.20
C THR A 36 -5.93 20.00 2.39
N ASN A 37 -7.07 19.84 3.05
CA ASN A 37 -8.34 19.51 2.42
C ASN A 37 -8.84 20.72 1.60
N ALA A 38 -8.38 20.80 0.37
CA ALA A 38 -8.75 21.84 -0.57
C ALA A 38 -9.41 21.23 -1.81
N HIS A 39 -10.20 22.03 -2.51
CA HIS A 39 -10.77 21.61 -3.79
C HIS A 39 -9.66 21.28 -4.79
N PHE A 40 -9.87 20.19 -5.52
CA PHE A 40 -8.94 19.75 -6.56
C PHE A 40 -8.89 20.76 -7.73
N PRO A 41 -7.75 20.89 -8.42
CA PRO A 41 -7.68 21.62 -9.67
C PRO A 41 -8.59 20.96 -10.71
N GLN A 42 -9.22 21.79 -11.56
CA GLN A 42 -10.21 21.31 -12.54
C GLN A 42 -9.78 21.56 -13.98
N ILE A 43 -8.68 22.29 -14.21
CA ILE A 43 -8.21 22.71 -15.52
C ILE A 43 -7.03 21.84 -15.93
N ASN A 44 -7.16 21.09 -17.02
CA ASN A 44 -6.10 20.26 -17.64
C ASN A 44 -5.47 19.22 -16.71
N ILE A 45 -6.22 18.73 -15.72
CA ILE A 45 -5.77 17.66 -14.81
C ILE A 45 -6.96 16.91 -14.25
N THR A 46 -6.86 15.60 -14.16
CA THR A 46 -7.85 14.78 -13.45
C THR A 46 -7.59 14.77 -11.96
N LYS A 47 -8.60 14.33 -11.20
CA LYS A 47 -8.45 14.14 -9.76
C LYS A 47 -7.39 13.08 -9.45
N GLU A 48 -7.37 12.01 -10.22
CA GLU A 48 -6.44 10.89 -10.08
C GLU A 48 -4.99 11.32 -10.32
N GLU A 49 -4.76 12.10 -11.38
CA GLU A 49 -3.44 12.66 -11.66
C GLU A 49 -2.94 13.57 -10.53
N PHE A 50 -3.82 14.40 -9.95
CA PHE A 50 -3.42 15.26 -8.84
C PHE A 50 -3.15 14.45 -7.54
N LEU A 51 -3.92 13.37 -7.31
CA LEU A 51 -3.68 12.45 -6.19
C LEU A 51 -2.35 11.70 -6.37
N SER A 52 -1.99 11.32 -7.60
CA SER A 52 -0.68 10.74 -7.91
C SER A 52 0.47 11.70 -7.57
N ILE A 53 0.37 12.97 -7.97
CA ILE A 53 1.37 14.00 -7.62
C ILE A 53 1.56 14.10 -6.10
N ARG A 54 0.48 14.04 -5.31
CA ARG A 54 0.56 14.02 -3.84
C ARG A 54 1.30 12.80 -3.33
N SER A 55 0.96 11.63 -3.86
CA SER A 55 1.57 10.36 -3.45
C SER A 55 3.07 10.35 -3.76
N ASP A 56 3.46 10.75 -4.97
CA ASP A 56 4.85 10.83 -5.42
C ASP A 56 5.68 11.76 -4.53
N TRP A 57 5.10 12.91 -4.17
CA TRP A 57 5.73 13.84 -3.24
C TRP A 57 5.98 13.23 -1.86
N LEU A 58 4.97 12.59 -1.27
CA LEU A 58 5.06 11.99 0.06
C LEU A 58 6.03 10.82 0.08
N ILE A 59 6.03 9.98 -0.95
CA ILE A 59 6.96 8.86 -1.11
C ILE A 59 8.40 9.39 -1.20
N LYS A 60 8.64 10.43 -2.00
CA LYS A 60 9.96 11.03 -2.14
C LYS A 60 10.51 11.55 -0.82
N ASN A 61 9.70 12.22 -0.02
CA ASN A 61 10.12 12.80 1.26
C ASN A 61 10.33 11.77 2.37
N LYS A 62 9.92 10.51 2.16
CA LYS A 62 10.14 9.38 3.09
C LYS A 62 9.69 9.65 4.54
N ASN A 63 8.77 10.57 4.74
CA ASN A 63 8.22 10.86 6.07
C ASN A 63 7.04 9.89 6.35
N LEU A 64 7.38 8.72 6.88
CA LEU A 64 6.43 7.63 7.09
C LEU A 64 5.34 7.99 8.09
N ASP A 65 5.66 8.71 9.16
CA ASP A 65 4.68 9.12 10.16
C ASP A 65 3.63 10.06 9.54
N LEU A 66 4.06 10.95 8.66
CA LEU A 66 3.17 11.85 7.94
C LEU A 66 2.27 11.08 6.95
N VAL A 67 2.84 10.09 6.27
CA VAL A 67 2.08 9.22 5.34
C VAL A 67 1.05 8.40 6.10
N GLU A 68 1.44 7.78 7.21
CA GLU A 68 0.54 6.99 8.07
C GLU A 68 -0.61 7.86 8.61
N ASP A 69 -0.28 9.00 9.18
CA ASP A 69 -1.25 9.98 9.67
C ASP A 69 -2.22 10.46 8.58
N TYR A 70 -1.71 10.73 7.39
CA TYR A 70 -2.53 11.17 6.27
C TYR A 70 -3.51 10.08 5.81
N LEU A 71 -3.05 8.86 5.64
CA LEU A 71 -3.87 7.74 5.18
C LEU A 71 -4.94 7.35 6.21
N THR A 72 -4.57 7.27 7.49
CA THR A 72 -5.45 6.81 8.57
C THR A 72 -6.47 7.88 8.97
N LYS A 73 -6.02 9.09 9.30
CA LYS A 73 -6.92 10.18 9.74
C LYS A 73 -7.93 10.59 8.67
N ASN A 74 -7.55 10.54 7.40
CA ASN A 74 -8.45 10.91 6.30
C ASN A 74 -9.21 9.72 5.69
N LYS A 75 -8.89 8.47 6.07
CA LYS A 75 -9.50 7.24 5.54
C LYS A 75 -9.46 7.17 4.01
N VAL A 76 -8.29 7.47 3.43
CA VAL A 76 -8.13 7.70 1.99
C VAL A 76 -7.37 6.59 1.25
N ILE A 77 -7.31 5.37 1.81
CA ILE A 77 -6.60 4.21 1.23
C ILE A 77 -6.99 4.02 -0.25
N ASN A 78 -8.29 4.02 -0.57
CA ASN A 78 -8.78 3.83 -1.93
C ASN A 78 -8.48 5.00 -2.88
N LEU A 79 -8.15 6.18 -2.34
CA LEU A 79 -7.78 7.35 -3.13
C LEU A 79 -6.27 7.40 -3.43
N HIS A 80 -5.46 6.75 -2.59
CA HIS A 80 -4.01 6.73 -2.70
C HIS A 80 -3.45 5.30 -2.62
N PRO A 81 -3.79 4.41 -3.58
CA PRO A 81 -3.35 3.02 -3.52
C PRO A 81 -1.82 2.90 -3.52
N GLU A 82 -1.10 3.68 -4.32
CA GLU A 82 0.37 3.61 -4.38
C GLU A 82 1.03 4.06 -3.07
N LEU A 83 0.51 5.13 -2.44
CA LEU A 83 0.99 5.58 -1.15
C LEU A 83 0.73 4.54 -0.05
N SER A 84 -0.44 3.89 -0.11
CA SER A 84 -0.80 2.82 0.83
C SER A 84 0.10 1.59 0.64
N LYS A 85 0.37 1.18 -0.60
CA LYS A 85 1.34 0.11 -0.91
C LYS A 85 2.74 0.44 -0.41
N TYR A 86 3.19 1.67 -0.63
CA TYR A 86 4.50 2.13 -0.17
C TYR A 86 4.64 1.96 1.35
N LEU A 87 3.67 2.44 2.13
CA LEU A 87 3.67 2.33 3.59
C LEU A 87 3.64 0.87 4.07
N ILE A 88 2.76 0.05 3.48
CA ILE A 88 2.63 -1.37 3.80
C ILE A 88 3.95 -2.10 3.51
N ASN A 89 4.49 -1.91 2.31
CA ASN A 89 5.72 -2.58 1.89
C ASN A 89 6.91 -2.20 2.77
N TYR A 90 6.97 -0.94 3.19
CA TYR A 90 7.98 -0.52 4.16
C TYR A 90 7.84 -1.30 5.48
N TYR A 91 6.65 -1.32 6.09
CA TYR A 91 6.45 -2.03 7.35
C TYR A 91 6.61 -3.55 7.23
N LEU A 92 6.25 -4.15 6.09
CA LEU A 92 6.53 -5.56 5.83
C LEU A 92 8.04 -5.84 5.72
N SER A 93 8.81 -4.94 5.10
CA SER A 93 10.27 -5.08 5.03
C SER A 93 10.94 -5.04 6.40
N GLU A 94 10.33 -4.29 7.34
CA GLU A 94 10.75 -4.25 8.74
C GLU A 94 10.10 -5.38 9.60
N SER A 95 9.41 -6.32 8.98
CA SER A 95 8.66 -7.39 9.65
C SER A 95 7.61 -6.88 10.67
N ASN A 96 7.14 -5.65 10.51
CA ASN A 96 6.18 -4.99 11.40
C ASN A 96 4.74 -5.10 10.86
N ILE A 97 4.19 -6.31 10.93
CA ILE A 97 2.84 -6.60 10.44
C ILE A 97 1.77 -5.78 11.16
N ILE A 98 1.94 -5.56 12.46
CA ILE A 98 0.97 -4.85 13.29
C ILE A 98 0.77 -3.43 12.75
N LYS A 99 1.86 -2.71 12.47
CA LYS A 99 1.81 -1.39 11.87
C LYS A 99 1.29 -1.43 10.43
N ALA A 100 1.73 -2.38 9.64
CA ALA A 100 1.27 -2.53 8.27
C ALA A 100 -0.25 -2.72 8.19
N CYS A 101 -0.86 -3.47 9.11
CA CYS A 101 -2.30 -3.71 9.17
C CYS A 101 -3.11 -2.55 9.77
N GLN A 102 -2.47 -1.64 10.48
CA GLN A 102 -3.17 -0.55 11.19
C GLN A 102 -3.98 0.34 10.25
N ILE A 103 -3.52 0.57 9.02
CA ILE A 103 -4.21 1.40 8.04
C ILE A 103 -5.61 0.88 7.67
N PHE A 104 -5.88 -0.42 7.85
CA PHE A 104 -7.18 -1.02 7.53
C PHE A 104 -8.15 -1.02 8.70
N ARG A 105 -7.66 -0.97 9.93
CA ARG A 105 -8.51 -1.11 11.15
C ARG A 105 -9.63 -0.08 11.24
N GLU A 106 -9.41 1.11 10.71
CA GLU A 106 -10.40 2.19 10.71
C GLU A 106 -11.09 2.39 9.35
N ASN A 107 -10.75 1.57 8.35
CA ASN A 107 -11.31 1.68 7.02
C ASN A 107 -12.61 0.87 6.91
N ASN A 108 -13.75 1.54 6.91
CA ASN A 108 -15.07 0.91 6.79
C ASN A 108 -15.52 0.73 5.34
N LYS A 109 -14.68 1.02 4.35
CA LYS A 109 -15.01 0.91 2.93
C LYS A 109 -14.30 -0.29 2.31
N PRO A 110 -14.95 -1.01 1.37
CA PRO A 110 -14.29 -2.06 0.63
C PRO A 110 -13.01 -1.57 -0.06
N VAL A 111 -11.95 -2.33 0.06
CA VAL A 111 -10.67 -2.02 -0.60
C VAL A 111 -10.78 -2.38 -2.07
N LYS A 112 -10.47 -1.42 -2.96
CA LYS A 112 -10.65 -1.57 -4.42
C LYS A 112 -9.42 -2.15 -5.10
N ASP A 113 -8.24 -1.69 -4.71
CA ASP A 113 -6.98 -2.17 -5.26
C ASP A 113 -6.76 -3.65 -4.91
N GLU A 114 -6.30 -4.43 -5.86
CA GLU A 114 -6.16 -5.88 -5.71
C GLU A 114 -5.11 -6.26 -4.66
N TYR A 115 -3.92 -5.67 -4.74
CA TYR A 115 -2.84 -5.91 -3.79
C TYR A 115 -3.23 -5.52 -2.37
N LEU A 116 -3.82 -4.34 -2.21
CA LEU A 116 -4.29 -3.87 -0.90
C LEU A 116 -5.43 -4.74 -0.36
N SER A 117 -6.26 -5.29 -1.23
CA SER A 117 -7.33 -6.20 -0.84
C SER A 117 -6.78 -7.55 -0.36
N MET A 118 -5.79 -8.12 -1.05
CA MET A 118 -5.08 -9.31 -0.59
C MET A 118 -4.45 -9.07 0.78
N PHE A 119 -3.79 -7.92 0.95
CA PHE A 119 -3.16 -7.59 2.21
C PHE A 119 -4.18 -7.37 3.34
N ASN A 120 -5.35 -6.78 3.05
CA ASN A 120 -6.43 -6.65 4.03
C ASN A 120 -6.95 -8.02 4.51
N ILE A 121 -7.13 -8.98 3.59
CA ILE A 121 -7.50 -10.36 3.93
C ILE A 121 -6.45 -10.97 4.88
N TYR A 122 -5.17 -10.81 4.54
CA TYR A 122 -4.09 -11.29 5.39
C TYR A 122 -4.08 -10.63 6.78
N CYS A 123 -4.35 -9.33 6.87
CA CYS A 123 -4.47 -8.63 8.15
C CYS A 123 -5.62 -9.15 9.00
N LEU A 124 -6.77 -9.44 8.40
CA LEU A 124 -7.92 -10.01 9.10
C LEU A 124 -7.60 -11.39 9.68
N ILE A 125 -6.89 -12.24 8.93
CA ILE A 125 -6.43 -13.54 9.42
C ILE A 125 -5.47 -13.36 10.60
N ASN A 126 -4.54 -12.42 10.48
CA ASN A 126 -3.57 -12.15 11.55
C ASN A 126 -4.23 -11.58 12.82
N ASP A 127 -5.34 -10.86 12.68
CA ASP A 127 -6.17 -10.35 13.79
C ASP A 127 -7.18 -11.41 14.32
N GLY A 128 -7.17 -12.66 13.81
CA GLY A 128 -8.06 -13.74 14.19
C GLY A 128 -9.50 -13.62 13.66
N LYS A 129 -9.74 -12.72 12.71
CA LYS A 129 -11.04 -12.48 12.08
C LYS A 129 -11.24 -13.34 10.84
N ASN A 130 -11.09 -14.66 10.99
CA ASN A 130 -11.08 -15.60 9.88
C ASN A 130 -12.39 -15.61 9.07
N GLU A 131 -13.54 -15.48 9.73
CA GLU A 131 -14.85 -15.46 9.04
C GLU A 131 -14.99 -14.23 8.13
N GLU A 132 -14.56 -13.05 8.60
CA GLU A 132 -14.57 -11.81 7.82
C GLU A 132 -13.57 -11.90 6.65
N ALA A 133 -12.39 -12.43 6.90
CA ALA A 133 -11.38 -12.64 5.87
C ALA A 133 -11.88 -13.59 4.77
N GLN A 134 -12.51 -14.71 5.15
CA GLN A 134 -13.09 -15.68 4.22
C GLN A 134 -14.19 -15.04 3.37
N LEU A 135 -15.10 -14.29 4.00
CA LEU A 135 -16.20 -13.63 3.27
C LEU A 135 -15.66 -12.67 2.21
N ILE A 136 -14.65 -11.85 2.55
CA ILE A 136 -14.04 -10.93 1.60
C ILE A 136 -13.32 -11.69 0.48
N PHE A 137 -12.65 -12.79 0.81
CA PHE A 137 -11.94 -13.60 -0.17
C PHE A 137 -12.89 -14.26 -1.16
N ASP A 138 -13.98 -14.87 -0.68
CA ASP A 138 -15.00 -15.51 -1.52
C ASP A 138 -15.68 -14.48 -2.44
N LEU A 139 -16.04 -13.32 -1.90
CA LEU A 139 -16.60 -12.23 -2.71
C LEU A 139 -15.63 -11.78 -3.81
N LYS A 140 -14.34 -11.70 -3.52
CA LYS A 140 -13.32 -11.36 -4.53
C LYS A 140 -13.22 -12.42 -5.62
N LYS A 141 -13.30 -13.70 -5.27
CA LYS A 141 -13.32 -14.82 -6.25
C LYS A 141 -14.55 -14.75 -7.15
N GLU A 142 -15.72 -14.47 -6.60
CA GLU A 142 -16.95 -14.26 -7.38
C GLU A 142 -16.83 -13.08 -8.35
N LEU A 143 -16.10 -12.03 -7.97
CA LEU A 143 -15.81 -10.87 -8.82
C LEU A 143 -14.67 -11.10 -9.84
N GLY A 144 -14.15 -12.33 -9.92
CA GLY A 144 -13.16 -12.73 -10.92
C GLY A 144 -11.70 -12.63 -10.48
N PHE A 145 -11.42 -12.42 -9.20
CA PHE A 145 -10.06 -12.49 -8.68
C PHE A 145 -9.45 -13.87 -8.90
N LYS A 146 -8.24 -13.90 -9.45
CA LYS A 146 -7.47 -15.12 -9.72
C LYS A 146 -6.00 -14.91 -9.35
N ASN A 147 -5.59 -15.51 -8.25
CA ASN A 147 -4.20 -15.60 -7.86
C ASN A 147 -4.00 -16.95 -7.13
N ASP A 148 -3.58 -17.96 -7.87
CA ASP A 148 -3.43 -19.33 -7.37
C ASP A 148 -2.43 -19.43 -6.23
N TYR A 149 -1.37 -18.62 -6.27
CA TYR A 149 -0.38 -18.57 -5.21
C TYR A 149 -0.98 -18.05 -3.91
N PHE A 150 -1.62 -16.90 -3.97
CA PHE A 150 -2.28 -16.29 -2.82
C PHE A 150 -3.35 -17.21 -2.24
N GLU A 151 -4.19 -17.80 -3.10
CA GLU A 151 -5.25 -18.74 -2.68
C GLU A 151 -4.68 -19.93 -1.90
N LYS A 152 -3.61 -20.57 -2.39
CA LYS A 152 -2.97 -21.70 -1.69
C LYS A 152 -2.46 -21.29 -0.31
N LYS A 153 -1.78 -20.15 -0.22
CA LYS A 153 -1.21 -19.63 1.03
C LYS A 153 -2.31 -19.26 2.03
N ILE A 154 -3.37 -18.61 1.58
CA ILE A 154 -4.49 -18.20 2.45
C ILE A 154 -5.29 -19.42 2.92
N ASN A 155 -5.55 -20.40 2.08
CA ASN A 155 -6.22 -21.65 2.47
C ASN A 155 -5.44 -22.43 3.54
N PHE A 156 -4.11 -22.41 3.47
CA PHE A 156 -3.27 -22.96 4.54
C PHE A 156 -3.45 -22.17 5.85
N LEU A 157 -3.46 -20.84 5.79
CA LEU A 157 -3.65 -20.00 6.98
C LEU A 157 -5.06 -20.13 7.59
N PHE A 158 -6.08 -20.43 6.78
CA PHE A 158 -7.42 -20.77 7.26
C PHE A 158 -7.50 -22.17 7.90
N GLY A 159 -6.47 -23.01 7.72
CA GLY A 159 -6.49 -24.41 8.18
C GLY A 159 -7.30 -25.36 7.28
N TYR A 160 -7.57 -24.96 6.03
CA TYR A 160 -8.28 -25.82 5.07
C TYR A 160 -7.36 -26.81 4.37
N ASN A 161 -6.06 -26.59 4.44
CA ASN A 161 -5.05 -27.46 3.83
C ASN A 161 -3.88 -27.63 4.79
N ASP A 162 -3.59 -28.86 5.19
CA ASP A 162 -2.46 -29.18 6.07
C ASP A 162 -1.14 -29.37 5.29
N GLN A 163 -1.18 -29.38 3.97
CA GLN A 163 0.03 -29.52 3.16
C GLN A 163 0.75 -28.19 3.05
N VAL A 164 1.98 -28.18 3.55
CA VAL A 164 2.89 -27.04 3.42
C VAL A 164 3.26 -26.86 1.94
N ASP A 165 2.96 -25.71 1.39
CA ASP A 165 3.41 -25.31 0.06
C ASP A 165 4.74 -24.53 0.19
N ASN A 166 5.84 -25.17 -0.22
CA ASN A 166 7.18 -24.59 -0.14
C ASN A 166 7.50 -23.62 -1.30
N THR A 167 6.53 -23.34 -2.17
CA THR A 167 6.75 -22.38 -3.25
C THR A 167 6.96 -20.96 -2.69
N VAL A 168 7.96 -20.27 -3.25
CA VAL A 168 8.28 -18.87 -2.93
C VAL A 168 7.97 -18.03 -4.15
N SER A 169 7.25 -16.95 -3.96
CA SER A 169 7.02 -15.95 -4.99
C SER A 169 7.86 -14.70 -4.70
N GLU A 170 8.47 -14.18 -5.73
CA GLU A 170 9.25 -12.93 -5.71
C GLU A 170 8.50 -11.77 -6.40
N ASN A 171 7.23 -11.96 -6.76
CA ASN A 171 6.46 -10.95 -7.47
C ASN A 171 6.23 -9.69 -6.65
N ASN A 172 6.04 -9.84 -5.34
CA ASN A 172 5.84 -8.74 -4.42
C ASN A 172 6.16 -9.14 -2.97
N ILE A 173 6.31 -8.12 -2.11
CA ILE A 173 6.69 -8.32 -0.70
C ILE A 173 5.64 -9.12 0.09
N LEU A 174 4.35 -8.96 -0.20
CA LEU A 174 3.30 -9.73 0.47
C LEU A 174 3.40 -11.22 0.18
N GLU A 175 3.57 -11.59 -1.10
CA GLU A 175 3.70 -12.99 -1.49
C GLU A 175 4.95 -13.64 -0.91
N PHE A 176 6.06 -12.91 -0.89
CA PHE A 176 7.28 -13.35 -0.23
C PHE A 176 7.08 -13.55 1.29
N HIS A 177 6.39 -12.61 1.94
CA HIS A 177 6.07 -12.70 3.37
C HIS A 177 5.13 -13.87 3.67
N LEU A 178 4.14 -14.15 2.80
CA LEU A 178 3.27 -15.32 2.90
C LEU A 178 4.05 -16.63 2.76
N ALA A 179 5.06 -16.70 1.89
CA ALA A 179 5.94 -17.87 1.80
C ALA A 179 6.61 -18.15 3.15
N HIS A 180 7.19 -17.14 3.78
CA HIS A 180 7.81 -17.26 5.09
C HIS A 180 6.79 -17.68 6.17
N ARG A 181 5.58 -17.12 6.15
CA ARG A 181 4.54 -17.36 7.17
C ARG A 181 3.93 -18.76 7.09
N THR A 182 3.88 -19.35 5.89
CA THR A 182 3.23 -20.66 5.62
C THR A 182 4.23 -21.81 5.52
N ASN A 183 5.53 -21.54 5.58
CA ASN A 183 6.58 -22.56 5.53
C ASN A 183 7.44 -22.45 6.78
N PRO A 184 7.29 -23.37 7.78
CA PRO A 184 8.08 -23.34 9.00
C PRO A 184 9.57 -23.58 8.78
N ASP A 185 9.93 -24.24 7.66
CA ASP A 185 11.32 -24.53 7.28
C ASP A 185 11.92 -23.51 6.31
N PHE A 186 11.30 -22.33 6.21
CA PHE A 186 11.77 -21.26 5.33
C PHE A 186 13.07 -20.65 5.85
N PHE A 187 14.18 -21.06 5.24
CA PHE A 187 15.48 -20.43 5.45
C PHE A 187 15.81 -19.50 4.30
N LEU A 188 16.01 -18.23 4.60
CA LEU A 188 16.65 -17.30 3.67
C LEU A 188 18.09 -17.74 3.45
N ASN A 189 18.35 -18.47 2.37
CA ASN A 189 19.72 -18.54 1.86
C ASN A 189 20.06 -17.14 1.34
N PRO A 190 21.04 -16.42 1.93
CA PRO A 190 21.47 -15.16 1.38
C PRO A 190 21.99 -15.42 -0.03
N ILE A 191 21.21 -15.03 -1.03
CA ILE A 191 21.69 -15.02 -2.41
C ILE A 191 22.90 -14.12 -2.39
N LYS A 192 24.08 -14.67 -2.67
CA LYS A 192 25.28 -13.88 -2.94
C LYS A 192 24.97 -13.05 -4.17
N VAL A 193 24.52 -11.83 -3.98
CA VAL A 193 24.44 -10.83 -5.04
C VAL A 193 25.89 -10.58 -5.44
N GLN A 194 26.35 -11.22 -6.51
CA GLN A 194 27.55 -10.81 -7.20
C GLN A 194 27.22 -9.46 -7.84
N ILE A 195 27.66 -8.40 -7.17
CA ILE A 195 27.73 -7.07 -7.76
C ILE A 195 28.87 -7.13 -8.78
N SER A 196 28.52 -7.26 -10.05
CA SER A 196 29.43 -7.08 -11.18
C SER A 196 29.44 -5.63 -11.60
#